data_07f05ab8168b75fc0d6776a28157a7b2
#
_entry.id   07f05ab8168b75fc0d6776a28157a7b2
#
_cell.length_a   1.000
_cell.length_b   1.000
_cell.length_c   1.000
_cell.angle_alpha   90.00
_cell.angle_beta   90.00
_cell.angle_gamma   90.00
#
_symmetry.space_group_name_H-M   'P 1'
#
loop_
_entity.id
_entity.type
_entity.pdbx_description
1 polymer ?
#
loop_
_entity_poly.entity_id
_entity_poly.type
_entity_poly.pdbx_seq_one_letter_code
_entity_poly.pdbx_strand_id
1 'polypeptide(L)'
;MRGRILKIKAKKDRWFFDWEVYRKETKRWNQYTLSSQDPPREELKECLAALAEHVAEICELAPEAAENIVVLGITETHIDGNRFLMIRGTKKLITSTSPLVLNTPLRPEKPGKEITPECCMSERLLAALEILEEEAW
;
A
#
# COMPACT_ATOMS: atom_id res chain seq x y z
N MET A 1 -19.09 -2.03 12.27
CA MET A 1 -18.58 -0.76 11.71
C MET A 1 -17.82 -1.07 10.43
N ARG A 2 -18.17 -0.39 9.35
CA ARG A 2 -17.47 -0.56 8.08
C ARG A 2 -16.39 0.51 7.95
N GLY A 3 -15.14 0.06 7.82
CA GLY A 3 -14.02 0.97 7.65
C GLY A 3 -13.08 0.46 6.57
N ARG A 4 -12.34 1.36 5.96
CA ARG A 4 -11.31 1.01 4.99
C ARG A 4 -10.15 1.97 5.05
N ILE A 5 -8.97 1.44 4.78
CA ILE A 5 -7.75 2.23 4.79
C ILE A 5 -7.57 2.85 3.41
N LEU A 6 -7.26 4.14 3.38
CA LEU A 6 -7.00 4.85 2.13
C LEU A 6 -5.50 5.02 1.88
N LYS A 7 -4.72 5.25 2.94
CA LYS A 7 -3.31 5.56 2.77
C LYS A 7 -2.54 5.28 4.05
N ILE A 8 -1.36 4.70 3.90
CA ILE A 8 -0.36 4.60 4.96
C ILE A 8 0.93 5.14 4.36
N LYS A 9 1.54 6.12 5.00
CA LYS A 9 2.73 6.79 4.48
C LYS A 9 3.73 7.09 5.58
N ALA A 10 4.99 6.75 5.33
CA ALA A 10 6.12 7.15 6.16
C ALA A 10 6.83 8.32 5.51
N LYS A 11 7.11 9.38 6.26
CA LYS A 11 7.82 10.56 5.75
C LYS A 11 8.74 11.08 6.84
N LYS A 12 10.06 10.96 6.63
CA LYS A 12 11.09 11.33 7.59
C LYS A 12 10.76 10.82 9.00
N ASP A 13 10.32 11.73 9.90
CA ASP A 13 10.05 11.39 11.29
C ASP A 13 8.56 11.26 11.61
N ARG A 14 7.71 11.23 10.59
CA ARG A 14 6.26 11.15 10.79
C ARG A 14 5.62 10.05 9.99
N TRP A 15 4.57 9.50 10.57
CA TRP A 15 3.70 8.53 9.91
C TRP A 15 2.33 9.14 9.71
N PHE A 16 1.73 8.88 8.56
CA PHE A 16 0.41 9.38 8.19
C PHE A 16 -0.50 8.20 7.88
N PHE A 17 -1.71 8.26 8.43
CA PHE A 17 -2.73 7.24 8.20
C PHE A 17 -4.01 7.95 7.77
N ASP A 18 -4.51 7.61 6.60
CA ASP A 18 -5.81 8.07 6.12
C ASP A 18 -6.73 6.88 6.06
N TRP A 19 -7.91 7.02 6.63
CA TRP A 19 -8.93 5.98 6.56
C TRP A 19 -10.30 6.63 6.46
N GLU A 20 -11.33 5.82 6.11
CA GLU A 20 -12.68 6.29 6.09
C GLU A 20 -13.62 5.26 6.72
N VAL A 21 -14.71 5.76 7.27
CA VAL A 21 -15.71 4.96 7.97
C VAL A 21 -17.09 5.30 7.38
N TYR A 22 -17.86 4.25 7.06
CA TYR A 22 -19.20 4.42 6.53
C TYR A 22 -20.17 4.73 7.65
N ARG A 23 -20.93 5.80 7.48
CA ARG A 23 -21.98 6.23 8.43
C ARG A 23 -23.35 5.89 7.86
N LYS A 24 -24.05 4.97 8.52
CA LYS A 24 -25.40 4.54 8.09
C LYS A 24 -26.41 5.68 8.16
N GLU A 25 -26.28 6.57 9.13
CA GLU A 25 -27.19 7.67 9.36
C GLU A 25 -27.19 8.66 8.19
N THR A 26 -26.02 8.95 7.62
CA THR A 26 -25.88 9.90 6.52
C THR A 26 -25.70 9.21 5.19
N LYS A 27 -25.49 7.88 5.17
CA LYS A 27 -25.16 7.08 4.00
C LYS A 27 -23.92 7.61 3.27
N ARG A 28 -22.94 8.09 4.02
CA ARG A 28 -21.70 8.66 3.48
C ARG A 28 -20.48 8.07 4.19
N TRP A 29 -19.34 8.15 3.50
CA TRP A 29 -18.05 7.82 4.06
C TRP A 29 -17.44 9.07 4.67
N ASN A 30 -17.04 8.99 5.94
CA ASN A 30 -16.29 10.05 6.60
C ASN A 30 -14.81 9.71 6.56
N GLN A 31 -14.00 10.65 6.10
CA GLN A 31 -12.55 10.48 6.01
C GLN A 31 -11.87 11.05 7.23
N TYR A 32 -10.89 10.33 7.74
CA TYR A 32 -10.09 10.73 8.89
C TYR A 32 -8.61 10.64 8.54
N THR A 33 -7.81 11.51 9.13
CA THR A 33 -6.37 11.53 8.95
C THR A 33 -5.70 11.61 10.30
N LEU A 34 -4.69 10.78 10.52
CA LEU A 34 -3.87 10.81 11.73
C LEU A 34 -2.41 10.99 11.30
N SER A 35 -1.70 11.92 11.95
CA SER A 35 -0.25 12.02 11.80
C SER A 35 0.38 11.81 13.17
N SER A 36 1.51 11.08 13.21
CA SER A 36 2.21 10.78 14.45
C SER A 36 3.70 10.82 14.26
N GLN A 37 4.42 11.31 15.27
CA GLN A 37 5.87 11.26 15.30
C GLN A 37 6.35 9.92 15.85
N ASP A 38 5.48 9.22 16.57
CA ASP A 38 5.81 7.91 17.11
C ASP A 38 5.71 6.86 16.00
N PRO A 39 6.67 5.93 15.94
CA PRO A 39 6.59 4.86 14.94
C PRO A 39 5.40 3.93 15.26
N PRO A 40 4.83 3.30 14.23
CA PRO A 40 3.79 2.30 14.45
C PRO A 40 4.37 1.06 15.10
N ARG A 41 3.50 0.14 15.50
CA ARG A 41 3.93 -1.13 16.06
C ARG A 41 4.84 -1.86 15.08
N GLU A 42 5.76 -2.64 15.63
CA GLU A 42 6.73 -3.39 14.82
C GLU A 42 6.05 -4.32 13.82
N GLU A 43 4.91 -4.91 14.20
CA GLU A 43 4.13 -5.80 13.35
C GLU A 43 3.66 -5.09 12.07
N LEU A 44 3.26 -3.82 12.19
CA LEU A 44 2.86 -3.04 11.01
C LEU A 44 4.05 -2.75 10.10
N LYS A 45 5.20 -2.42 10.68
CA LYS A 45 6.41 -2.19 9.90
C LYS A 45 6.84 -3.45 9.15
N GLU A 46 6.74 -4.60 9.79
CA GLU A 46 7.06 -5.89 9.17
C GLU A 46 6.12 -6.19 8.01
N CYS A 47 4.82 -5.89 8.16
CA CYS A 47 3.85 -6.06 7.10
C CYS A 47 4.15 -5.15 5.90
N LEU A 48 4.56 -3.90 6.14
CA LEU A 48 4.96 -3.00 5.07
C LEU A 48 6.23 -3.50 4.37
N ALA A 49 7.22 -3.94 5.15
CA ALA A 49 8.46 -4.47 4.59
C ALA A 49 8.23 -5.70 3.73
N ALA A 50 7.27 -6.53 4.08
CA ALA A 50 6.91 -7.72 3.31
C ALA A 50 6.37 -7.39 1.92
N LEU A 51 5.91 -6.17 1.69
CA LEU A 51 5.42 -5.75 0.37
C LEU A 51 6.54 -5.48 -0.63
N ALA A 52 7.80 -5.41 -0.19
CA ALA A 52 8.93 -5.12 -1.08
C ALA A 52 9.04 -6.13 -2.23
N GLU A 53 8.81 -7.42 -1.97
CA GLU A 53 8.83 -8.44 -3.02
C GLU A 53 7.74 -8.21 -4.06
N HIS A 54 6.59 -7.71 -3.64
CA HIS A 54 5.48 -7.39 -4.53
C HIS A 54 5.78 -6.15 -5.38
N VAL A 55 6.49 -5.17 -4.81
CA VAL A 55 6.94 -3.99 -5.58
C VAL A 55 7.88 -4.44 -6.70
N ALA A 56 8.84 -5.32 -6.40
CA ALA A 56 9.76 -5.83 -7.40
C ALA A 56 9.01 -6.58 -8.51
N GLU A 57 8.02 -7.41 -8.14
CA GLU A 57 7.21 -8.17 -9.09
C GLU A 57 6.38 -7.25 -9.99
N ILE A 58 5.66 -6.28 -9.40
CA ILE A 58 4.79 -5.37 -10.14
C ILE A 58 5.61 -4.47 -11.09
N CYS A 59 6.77 -4.01 -10.64
CA CYS A 59 7.65 -3.16 -11.43
C CYS A 59 8.54 -3.97 -12.39
N GLU A 60 8.33 -5.28 -12.48
CA GLU A 60 9.07 -6.19 -13.36
C GLU A 60 10.58 -6.14 -13.11
N LEU A 61 10.97 -6.01 -11.85
CA LEU A 61 12.37 -6.04 -11.43
C LEU A 61 12.77 -7.47 -11.04
N ALA A 62 14.06 -7.73 -11.01
CA ALA A 62 14.57 -9.03 -10.58
C ALA A 62 14.17 -9.27 -9.11
N PRO A 63 13.85 -10.51 -8.72
CA PRO A 63 13.45 -10.81 -7.33
C PRO A 63 14.48 -10.34 -6.29
N GLU A 64 15.76 -10.37 -6.63
CA GLU A 64 16.84 -9.94 -5.75
C GLU A 64 16.79 -8.44 -5.43
N ALA A 65 16.13 -7.65 -6.29
CA ALA A 65 15.98 -6.22 -6.07
C ALA A 65 15.15 -5.89 -4.83
N ALA A 66 14.31 -6.83 -4.39
CA ALA A 66 13.46 -6.61 -3.20
C ALA A 66 14.28 -6.30 -1.94
N GLU A 67 15.49 -6.83 -1.83
CA GLU A 67 16.38 -6.58 -0.70
C GLU A 67 16.79 -5.11 -0.56
N ASN A 68 16.77 -4.39 -1.68
CA ASN A 68 17.17 -2.98 -1.74
C ASN A 68 15.97 -2.03 -1.80
N ILE A 69 14.76 -2.54 -1.66
CA ILE A 69 13.53 -1.75 -1.70
C ILE A 69 13.03 -1.52 -0.28
N VAL A 70 12.80 -0.25 0.03
CA VAL A 70 12.16 0.14 1.29
C VAL A 70 10.76 0.63 0.96
N VAL A 71 9.75 -0.03 1.51
CA VAL A 71 8.35 0.36 1.30
C VAL A 71 8.00 1.51 2.25
N LEU A 72 7.61 2.65 1.68
CA LEU A 72 7.27 3.85 2.45
C LEU A 72 5.79 3.94 2.77
N GLY A 73 4.95 3.27 2.02
CA GLY A 73 3.52 3.31 2.28
C GLY A 73 2.68 2.77 1.14
N ILE A 74 1.38 2.81 1.33
CA ILE A 74 0.40 2.37 0.35
C ILE A 74 -0.67 3.44 0.18
N THR A 75 -1.32 3.42 -0.97
CA THR A 75 -2.51 4.22 -1.26
C THR A 75 -3.55 3.30 -1.87
N GLU A 76 -4.77 3.32 -1.34
CA GLU A 76 -5.88 2.55 -1.87
C GLU A 76 -6.94 3.50 -2.42
N THR A 77 -7.42 3.21 -3.61
CA THR A 77 -8.49 3.96 -4.27
C THR A 77 -9.62 3.02 -4.57
N HIS A 78 -10.85 3.44 -4.29
CA HIS A 78 -12.04 2.62 -4.53
C HIS A 78 -12.86 3.24 -5.64
N ILE A 79 -13.00 2.50 -6.75
CA ILE A 79 -13.74 2.94 -7.94
C ILE A 79 -14.75 1.86 -8.31
N ASP A 80 -16.03 2.21 -8.34
CA ASP A 80 -17.12 1.30 -8.71
C ASP A 80 -17.08 -0.05 -7.99
N GLY A 81 -16.77 0.00 -6.69
CA GLY A 81 -16.72 -1.20 -5.87
C GLY A 81 -15.43 -2.01 -6.02
N ASN A 82 -14.49 -1.58 -6.86
CA ASN A 82 -13.20 -2.23 -7.03
C ASN A 82 -12.11 -1.47 -6.31
N ARG A 83 -11.27 -2.19 -5.58
CA ARG A 83 -10.15 -1.62 -4.83
C ARG A 83 -8.89 -1.63 -5.69
N PHE A 84 -8.24 -0.48 -5.79
CA PHE A 84 -6.97 -0.32 -6.50
C PHE A 84 -5.88 0.02 -5.50
N LEU A 85 -4.75 -0.66 -5.62
CA LEU A 85 -3.61 -0.47 -4.72
C LEU A 85 -2.41 0.12 -5.47
N MET A 86 -1.77 1.13 -4.88
CA MET A 86 -0.48 1.64 -5.29
C MET A 86 0.46 1.54 -4.10
N ILE A 87 1.66 1.01 -4.32
CA ILE A 87 2.69 0.91 -3.28
C ILE A 87 3.79 1.90 -3.62
N ARG A 88 4.20 2.68 -2.62
CA ARG A 88 5.30 3.64 -2.77
C ARG A 88 6.52 3.15 -2.00
N GLY A 89 7.67 3.22 -2.65
CA GLY A 89 8.92 2.82 -2.03
C GLY A 89 10.11 3.52 -2.63
N THR A 90 11.29 3.17 -2.13
CA THR A 90 12.55 3.62 -2.68
C THR A 90 13.47 2.43 -2.89
N LYS A 91 14.32 2.50 -3.90
CA LYS A 91 15.33 1.48 -4.18
C LYS A 91 16.71 2.11 -4.08
N LYS A 92 17.58 1.51 -3.27
CA LYS A 92 18.97 1.95 -3.16
C LYS A 92 19.70 1.63 -4.44
N LEU A 93 20.41 2.62 -4.99
CA LEU A 93 21.22 2.48 -6.20
C LEU A 93 22.69 2.34 -5.83
N ILE A 94 23.43 1.56 -6.61
CA ILE A 94 24.85 1.32 -6.39
C ILE A 94 25.69 2.56 -6.73
N THR A 95 25.30 3.25 -7.80
CA THR A 95 26.09 4.36 -8.35
C THR A 95 25.57 5.75 -8.01
N SER A 96 24.58 5.83 -7.14
CA SER A 96 23.95 7.11 -6.78
C SER A 96 23.76 7.22 -5.28
N THR A 97 23.93 8.43 -4.74
CA THR A 97 23.68 8.71 -3.31
C THR A 97 22.18 8.91 -3.03
N SER A 98 21.41 9.24 -4.06
CA SER A 98 19.95 9.40 -3.92
C SER A 98 19.25 8.11 -4.32
N PRO A 99 18.27 7.65 -3.53
CA PRO A 99 17.51 6.45 -3.90
C PRO A 99 16.56 6.74 -5.05
N LEU A 100 16.24 5.69 -5.81
CA LEU A 100 15.22 5.77 -6.84
C LEU A 100 13.85 5.68 -6.19
N VAL A 101 12.99 6.66 -6.47
CA VAL A 101 11.60 6.63 -5.98
C VAL A 101 10.78 5.73 -6.89
N LEU A 102 10.06 4.79 -6.27
CA LEU A 102 9.21 3.84 -6.98
C LEU A 102 7.76 4.04 -6.56
N ASN A 103 6.88 4.17 -7.55
CA ASN A 103 5.44 4.12 -7.34
C ASN A 103 4.91 3.04 -8.28
N THR A 104 4.29 2.00 -7.72
CA THR A 104 3.73 0.95 -8.57
C THR A 104 2.54 1.49 -9.37
N PRO A 105 2.28 0.94 -10.55
CA PRO A 105 1.00 1.19 -11.22
C PRO A 105 -0.14 0.75 -10.31
N LEU A 106 -1.31 1.33 -10.49
CA LEU A 106 -2.49 0.91 -9.74
C LEU A 106 -2.85 -0.53 -10.10
N ARG A 107 -2.97 -1.38 -9.08
CA ARG A 107 -3.36 -2.79 -9.25
C ARG A 107 -4.77 -2.99 -8.71
N PRO A 108 -5.74 -3.33 -9.57
CA PRO A 108 -7.09 -3.60 -9.11
C PRO A 108 -7.19 -4.96 -8.43
N GLU A 109 -8.14 -5.08 -7.52
CA GLU A 109 -8.43 -6.35 -6.83
C GLU A 109 -9.15 -7.32 -7.76
N LYS A 110 -10.05 -6.80 -8.61
CA LYS A 110 -10.90 -7.60 -9.49
C LYS A 110 -10.70 -7.22 -10.95
N PRO A 111 -10.79 -8.19 -11.88
CA PRO A 111 -10.77 -7.85 -13.31
C PRO A 111 -12.02 -7.08 -13.72
N GLY A 112 -11.90 -6.29 -14.78
CA GLY A 112 -12.98 -5.50 -15.34
C GLY A 112 -12.93 -5.53 -16.86
N LYS A 113 -13.74 -4.66 -17.53
CA LYS A 113 -13.88 -4.66 -19.00
C LYS A 113 -12.55 -4.49 -19.74
N GLU A 114 -11.66 -3.66 -19.22
CA GLU A 114 -10.36 -3.38 -19.84
C GLU A 114 -9.20 -3.88 -18.98
N ILE A 115 -9.51 -4.67 -17.95
CA ILE A 115 -8.53 -5.15 -16.99
C ILE A 115 -8.42 -6.67 -17.10
N THR A 116 -7.24 -7.14 -17.50
CA THR A 116 -6.98 -8.58 -17.57
C THR A 116 -6.58 -9.12 -16.20
N PRO A 117 -6.78 -10.43 -15.95
CA PRO A 117 -6.37 -11.01 -14.66
C PRO A 117 -4.90 -10.81 -14.32
N GLU A 118 -4.01 -10.74 -15.31
CA GLU A 118 -2.58 -10.51 -15.10
C GLU A 118 -2.28 -9.13 -14.53
N CYS A 119 -3.16 -8.16 -14.75
CA CYS A 119 -3.02 -6.80 -14.25
C CYS A 119 -3.63 -6.62 -12.87
N CYS A 120 -4.26 -7.67 -12.31
CA CYS A 120 -4.87 -7.63 -10.99
C CYS A 120 -3.87 -8.01 -9.90
N MET A 121 -4.24 -7.73 -8.65
CA MET A 121 -3.44 -8.17 -7.51
C MET A 121 -3.37 -9.71 -7.48
N SER A 122 -2.18 -10.24 -7.19
CA SER A 122 -2.01 -11.67 -6.99
C SER A 122 -2.65 -12.10 -5.66
N GLU A 123 -2.94 -13.39 -5.51
CA GLU A 123 -3.47 -13.92 -4.25
C GLU A 123 -2.52 -13.66 -3.09
N ARG A 124 -1.22 -13.76 -3.33
CA ARG A 124 -0.19 -13.48 -2.31
C ARG A 124 -0.21 -12.02 -1.88
N LEU A 125 -0.39 -11.10 -2.83
CA LEU A 125 -0.47 -9.68 -2.54
C LEU A 125 -1.74 -9.37 -1.74
N LEU A 126 -2.88 -9.94 -2.12
CA LEU A 126 -4.13 -9.78 -1.39
C LEU A 126 -4.00 -10.27 0.05
N ALA A 127 -3.38 -11.43 0.25
CA ALA A 127 -3.16 -11.97 1.59
C ALA A 127 -2.27 -11.06 2.44
N ALA A 128 -1.18 -10.54 1.86
CA ALA A 128 -0.29 -9.62 2.55
C ALA A 128 -0.99 -8.30 2.91
N LEU A 129 -1.83 -7.81 2.01
CA LEU A 129 -2.59 -6.58 2.23
C LEU A 129 -3.62 -6.74 3.35
N GLU A 130 -4.28 -7.90 3.42
CA GLU A 130 -5.23 -8.18 4.49
C GLU A 130 -4.54 -8.18 5.87
N ILE A 131 -3.36 -8.78 5.98
CA ILE A 131 -2.58 -8.78 7.21
C ILE A 131 -2.17 -7.35 7.58
N LEU A 132 -1.73 -6.57 6.61
CA LEU A 132 -1.35 -5.18 6.81
C LEU A 132 -2.51 -4.34 7.34
N GLU A 133 -3.68 -4.48 6.72
CA GLU A 133 -4.88 -3.75 7.13
C GLU A 133 -5.30 -4.13 8.55
N GLU A 134 -5.21 -5.41 8.89
CA GLU A 134 -5.52 -5.90 10.22
C GLU A 134 -4.61 -5.29 11.29
N GLU A 135 -3.31 -5.21 11.00
CA GLU A 135 -2.34 -4.60 11.91
C GLU A 135 -2.47 -3.08 12.00
N ALA A 136 -3.00 -2.42 10.97
CA ALA A 136 -3.21 -0.98 10.97
C ALA A 136 -4.40 -0.53 11.84
N TRP A 137 -5.39 -1.41 12.01
CA TRP A 137 -6.53 -1.14 12.87
C TRP A 137 -6.21 -1.46 14.33
#